data_fdfe293c8adb25683be3a70a41035f2e
#
_entry.id   fdfe293c8adb25683be3a70a41035f2e
#
_cell.length_a   1.000
_cell.length_b   1.000
_cell.length_c   1.000
_cell.angle_alpha   90.00
_cell.angle_beta   90.00
_cell.angle_gamma   90.00
#
_symmetry.space_group_name_H-M   'P 1'
#
loop_
_entity.id
_entity.type
_entity.pdbx_description
1 polymer ?
#
loop_
_entity_poly.entity_id
_entity_poly.type
_entity_poly.pdbx_seq_one_letter_code
_entity_poly.pdbx_strand_id
1 'polypeptide(L)'
;MSKSPIVEISNKVKKAIIPVAGMGTRMLPATKAVPKELLPIIDKPIIQYIVEEALLAGINEIIFITRYGKEAIENHFDKNFDLELFLKQSGKKKILKNFPDTLLSNISIVSIRQEKPLGLGHAVLQAKKILKKDEPFAVMLPDEFLLNESKNGDLKQMINSFNLSKKDKF
;
A
#
# COMPACT_ATOMS: atom_id res chain seq x y z
N MET A 1 -33.98 16.96 23.96
CA MET A 1 -33.25 15.71 23.81
C MET A 1 -32.58 15.74 22.45
N SER A 2 -31.32 16.10 22.41
CA SER A 2 -30.52 16.19 21.19
C SER A 2 -30.10 14.75 20.79
N LYS A 3 -30.55 14.27 19.62
CA LYS A 3 -30.06 13.02 19.03
C LYS A 3 -28.63 13.28 18.56
N SER A 4 -27.68 12.64 19.20
CA SER A 4 -26.29 12.58 18.69
C SER A 4 -26.31 12.05 17.26
N PRO A 5 -25.54 12.63 16.32
CA PRO A 5 -25.47 12.11 14.98
C PRO A 5 -24.91 10.67 15.03
N ILE A 6 -25.68 9.73 14.52
CA ILE A 6 -25.21 8.36 14.27
C ILE A 6 -24.15 8.51 13.18
N VAL A 7 -22.88 8.40 13.57
CA VAL A 7 -21.79 8.31 12.61
C VAL A 7 -21.96 6.95 11.93
N GLU A 8 -22.51 6.94 10.72
CA GLU A 8 -22.49 5.75 9.86
C GLU A 8 -21.02 5.36 9.65
N ILE A 9 -20.57 4.35 10.39
CA ILE A 9 -19.26 3.75 10.17
C ILE A 9 -19.35 3.08 8.80
N SER A 10 -18.68 3.66 7.82
CA SER A 10 -18.57 3.05 6.49
C SER A 10 -17.98 1.66 6.65
N ASN A 11 -18.80 0.63 6.51
CA ASN A 11 -18.41 -0.78 6.59
C ASN A 11 -17.53 -1.23 5.42
N LYS A 12 -17.05 -0.31 4.58
CA LYS A 12 -16.22 -0.60 3.41
C LYS A 12 -14.75 -0.56 3.79
N VAL A 13 -14.00 -1.57 3.40
CA VAL A 13 -12.53 -1.59 3.50
C VAL A 13 -11.97 -0.51 2.58
N LYS A 14 -11.36 0.51 3.16
CA LYS A 14 -10.79 1.68 2.45
C LYS A 14 -9.31 1.88 2.71
N LYS A 15 -8.78 1.17 3.71
CA LYS A 15 -7.39 1.27 4.14
C LYS A 15 -6.66 -0.05 3.94
N ALA A 16 -5.41 0.02 3.50
CA ALA A 16 -4.50 -1.12 3.46
C ALA A 16 -3.25 -0.82 4.28
N ILE A 17 -2.88 -1.74 5.17
CA ILE A 17 -1.63 -1.72 5.92
C ILE A 17 -0.64 -2.61 5.17
N ILE A 18 0.51 -2.05 4.81
CA ILE A 18 1.57 -2.74 4.10
C ILE A 18 2.84 -2.70 4.94
N PRO A 19 3.20 -3.81 5.62
CA PRO A 19 4.41 -3.88 6.43
C PRO A 19 5.67 -3.97 5.56
N VAL A 20 6.48 -2.91 5.55
CA VAL A 20 7.74 -2.81 4.78
C VAL A 20 8.98 -2.68 5.69
N ALA A 21 8.83 -2.87 7.00
CA ALA A 21 9.92 -2.75 7.97
C ALA A 21 10.91 -3.93 7.99
N GLY A 22 10.67 -4.99 7.19
CA GLY A 22 11.51 -6.18 7.16
C GLY A 22 12.93 -5.92 6.66
N MET A 23 13.92 -6.65 7.20
CA MET A 23 15.34 -6.48 6.85
C MET A 23 15.72 -7.10 5.50
N GLY A 24 14.93 -8.02 4.97
CA GLY A 24 15.24 -8.69 3.70
C GLY A 24 16.42 -9.64 3.74
N THR A 25 16.77 -10.20 4.90
CA THR A 25 17.99 -11.00 5.09
C THR A 25 18.08 -12.24 4.21
N ARG A 26 16.93 -12.82 3.83
CA ARG A 26 16.87 -13.98 2.92
C ARG A 26 17.30 -13.66 1.49
N MET A 27 17.34 -12.38 1.12
CA MET A 27 17.65 -11.90 -0.23
C MET A 27 19.01 -11.19 -0.29
N LEU A 28 19.86 -11.37 0.72
CA LEU A 28 21.24 -10.88 0.69
C LEU A 28 22.04 -11.63 -0.39
N PRO A 29 23.01 -10.95 -1.07
CA PRO A 29 23.47 -9.56 -0.83
C PRO A 29 22.64 -8.47 -1.51
N ALA A 30 21.65 -8.78 -2.35
CA ALA A 30 20.88 -7.80 -3.10
C ALA A 30 20.22 -6.74 -2.20
N THR A 31 19.73 -7.16 -1.04
CA THR A 31 19.02 -6.29 -0.09
C THR A 31 19.94 -5.58 0.90
N LYS A 32 21.26 -5.62 0.70
CA LYS A 32 22.21 -4.90 1.56
C LYS A 32 22.01 -3.37 1.50
N ALA A 33 21.76 -2.86 0.29
CA ALA A 33 21.62 -1.42 0.05
C ALA A 33 20.22 -1.04 -0.48
N VAL A 34 19.44 -2.01 -0.97
CA VAL A 34 18.14 -1.78 -1.56
C VAL A 34 17.06 -2.50 -0.75
N PRO A 35 15.99 -1.83 -0.32
CA PRO A 35 14.84 -2.52 0.27
C PRO A 35 14.33 -3.64 -0.62
N LYS A 36 14.03 -4.82 -0.04
CA LYS A 36 13.52 -5.97 -0.82
C LYS A 36 12.26 -5.63 -1.62
N GLU A 37 11.47 -4.72 -1.09
CA GLU A 37 10.22 -4.24 -1.67
C GLU A 37 10.44 -3.42 -2.95
N LEU A 38 11.67 -2.92 -3.16
CA LEU A 38 12.08 -2.19 -4.37
C LEU A 38 12.79 -3.07 -5.40
N LEU A 39 12.98 -4.35 -5.14
CA LEU A 39 13.49 -5.26 -6.15
C LEU A 39 12.48 -5.34 -7.31
N PRO A 40 12.95 -5.19 -8.57
CA PRO A 40 12.06 -5.14 -9.71
C PRO A 40 11.55 -6.53 -10.10
N ILE A 41 10.30 -6.57 -10.54
CA ILE A 41 9.76 -7.66 -11.36
C ILE A 41 9.63 -7.07 -12.77
N ILE A 42 10.52 -7.48 -13.66
CA ILE A 42 10.69 -6.93 -15.04
C ILE A 42 11.17 -5.47 -14.95
N ASP A 43 10.27 -4.49 -14.95
CA ASP A 43 10.56 -3.06 -15.05
C ASP A 43 9.97 -2.23 -13.90
N LYS A 44 9.27 -2.86 -12.96
CA LYS A 44 8.54 -2.23 -11.88
C LYS A 44 8.89 -2.86 -10.51
N PRO A 45 9.12 -2.09 -9.44
CA PRO A 45 9.28 -2.64 -8.09
C PRO A 45 8.07 -3.42 -7.62
N ILE A 46 8.30 -4.52 -6.87
CA ILE A 46 7.20 -5.35 -6.36
C ILE A 46 6.18 -4.55 -5.54
N ILE A 47 6.64 -3.58 -4.75
CA ILE A 47 5.75 -2.75 -3.93
C ILE A 47 4.77 -1.94 -4.77
N GLN A 48 5.13 -1.57 -6.00
CA GLN A 48 4.22 -0.85 -6.89
C GLN A 48 3.06 -1.74 -7.34
N TYR A 49 3.32 -3.02 -7.65
CA TYR A 49 2.25 -3.96 -7.98
C TYR A 49 1.26 -4.12 -6.83
N ILE A 50 1.76 -4.21 -5.60
CA ILE A 50 0.93 -4.34 -4.38
C ILE A 50 0.05 -3.10 -4.19
N VAL A 51 0.60 -1.91 -4.38
CA VAL A 51 -0.16 -0.65 -4.29
C VAL A 51 -1.18 -0.53 -5.42
N GLU A 52 -0.81 -0.91 -6.66
CA GLU A 52 -1.75 -0.94 -7.78
C GLU A 52 -2.92 -1.90 -7.54
N GLU A 53 -2.67 -3.07 -6.95
CA GLU A 53 -3.73 -4.01 -6.57
C GLU A 53 -4.66 -3.42 -5.51
N ALA A 54 -4.12 -2.74 -4.50
CA ALA A 54 -4.92 -2.05 -3.49
C ALA A 54 -5.85 -1.00 -4.13
N LEU A 55 -5.33 -0.24 -5.09
CA LEU A 55 -6.10 0.74 -5.87
C LEU A 55 -7.26 0.10 -6.63
N LEU A 56 -6.98 -0.96 -7.37
CA LEU A 56 -7.98 -1.70 -8.14
C LEU A 56 -9.09 -2.29 -7.24
N ALA A 57 -8.75 -2.60 -5.99
CA ALA A 57 -9.70 -3.06 -5.00
C ALA A 57 -10.55 -1.94 -4.37
N GLY A 58 -10.22 -0.66 -4.65
CA GLY A 58 -10.94 0.51 -4.15
C GLY A 58 -10.45 1.01 -2.79
N ILE A 59 -9.22 0.64 -2.40
CA ILE A 59 -8.48 1.24 -1.29
C ILE A 59 -8.10 2.68 -1.69
N ASN A 60 -8.19 3.61 -0.77
CA ASN A 60 -7.81 5.01 -0.98
C ASN A 60 -6.83 5.56 0.09
N GLU A 61 -6.45 4.74 1.05
CA GLU A 61 -5.43 5.08 2.03
C GLU A 61 -4.47 3.89 2.22
N ILE A 62 -3.20 4.10 1.92
CA ILE A 62 -2.11 3.14 2.12
C ILE A 62 -1.34 3.54 3.38
N ILE A 63 -1.12 2.56 4.25
CA ILE A 63 -0.37 2.75 5.49
C ILE A 63 0.87 1.87 5.43
N PHE A 64 2.02 2.46 5.12
CA PHE A 64 3.29 1.78 5.20
C PHE A 64 3.75 1.68 6.66
N ILE A 65 4.04 0.47 7.12
CA ILE A 65 4.75 0.30 8.39
C ILE A 65 6.22 0.10 8.04
N THR A 66 6.97 1.17 8.19
CA THR A 66 8.35 1.32 7.75
C THR A 66 9.35 1.33 8.91
N ARG A 67 10.63 1.49 8.62
CA ARG A 67 11.71 1.66 9.58
C ARG A 67 12.81 2.56 9.01
N TYR A 68 13.80 2.90 9.82
CA TYR A 68 15.01 3.57 9.35
C TYR A 68 15.67 2.80 8.18
N GLY A 69 16.12 3.53 7.16
CA GLY A 69 16.76 2.98 5.97
C GLY A 69 15.80 2.43 4.92
N LYS A 70 14.50 2.80 4.97
CA LYS A 70 13.48 2.41 4.01
C LYS A 70 12.88 3.60 3.24
N GLU A 71 13.49 4.78 3.37
CA GLU A 71 13.01 6.03 2.77
C GLU A 71 12.89 5.95 1.23
N ALA A 72 13.68 5.07 0.60
CA ALA A 72 13.59 4.83 -0.84
C ALA A 72 12.22 4.29 -1.28
N ILE A 73 11.47 3.62 -0.39
CA ILE A 73 10.10 3.16 -0.69
C ILE A 73 9.16 4.35 -0.79
N GLU A 74 9.27 5.30 0.14
CA GLU A 74 8.47 6.54 0.15
C GLU A 74 8.81 7.39 -1.07
N ASN A 75 10.10 7.58 -1.33
CA ASN A 75 10.60 8.32 -2.50
C ASN A 75 10.12 7.74 -3.83
N HIS A 76 9.88 6.41 -3.90
CA HIS A 76 9.36 5.77 -5.12
C HIS A 76 7.94 6.26 -5.46
N PHE A 77 7.16 6.60 -4.45
CA PHE A 77 5.77 7.08 -4.62
C PHE A 77 5.65 8.61 -4.61
N ASP A 78 6.71 9.31 -4.23
CA ASP A 78 6.74 10.77 -4.25
C ASP A 78 6.97 11.31 -5.66
N LYS A 79 6.46 12.53 -5.92
CA LYS A 79 6.70 13.22 -7.18
C LYS A 79 8.14 13.67 -7.30
N ASN A 80 8.76 13.34 -8.42
CA ASN A 80 10.08 13.84 -8.78
C ASN A 80 9.95 14.88 -9.91
N PHE A 81 9.73 16.13 -9.52
CA PHE A 81 9.48 17.24 -10.45
C PHE A 81 10.61 17.44 -11.46
N ASP A 82 11.87 17.31 -11.03
CA ASP A 82 13.02 17.51 -11.89
C ASP A 82 13.10 16.44 -12.97
N LEU A 83 12.89 15.17 -12.59
CA LEU A 83 12.85 14.05 -13.52
C LEU A 83 11.68 14.18 -14.50
N GLU A 84 10.49 14.53 -14.01
CA GLU A 84 9.32 14.76 -14.87
C GLU A 84 9.57 15.87 -15.88
N LEU A 85 10.15 17.01 -15.44
CA LEU A 85 10.47 18.13 -16.29
C LEU A 85 11.47 17.71 -17.37
N PHE A 86 12.53 17.02 -16.99
CA PHE A 86 13.53 16.48 -17.92
C PHE A 86 12.91 15.57 -18.98
N LEU A 87 12.03 14.63 -18.57
CA LEU A 87 11.36 13.70 -19.48
C LEU A 87 10.41 14.44 -20.44
N LYS A 88 9.71 15.47 -19.97
CA LYS A 88 8.84 16.32 -20.79
C LYS A 88 9.64 17.07 -21.85
N GLN A 89 10.78 17.68 -21.47
CA GLN A 89 11.67 18.43 -22.35
C GLN A 89 12.38 17.53 -23.38
N SER A 90 12.75 16.32 -22.95
CA SER A 90 13.42 15.31 -23.82
C SER A 90 12.49 14.57 -24.78
N GLY A 91 11.20 14.93 -24.84
CA GLY A 91 10.23 14.25 -25.70
C GLY A 91 9.81 12.86 -25.20
N LYS A 92 10.27 12.42 -24.03
CA LYS A 92 10.05 11.08 -23.46
C LYS A 92 8.78 10.99 -22.58
N LYS A 93 7.77 11.80 -22.85
CA LYS A 93 6.51 11.86 -22.05
C LYS A 93 5.80 10.51 -21.87
N LYS A 94 5.99 9.56 -22.80
CA LYS A 94 5.37 8.23 -22.68
C LYS A 94 5.83 7.46 -21.43
N ILE A 95 7.07 7.69 -20.98
CA ILE A 95 7.63 7.05 -19.79
C ILE A 95 6.86 7.45 -18.51
N LEU A 96 6.38 8.68 -18.46
CA LEU A 96 5.63 9.21 -17.31
C LEU A 96 4.35 8.42 -17.00
N LYS A 97 3.78 7.73 -18.00
CA LYS A 97 2.59 6.90 -17.77
C LYS A 97 2.83 5.69 -16.86
N ASN A 98 4.09 5.28 -16.72
CA ASN A 98 4.49 4.16 -15.87
C ASN A 98 4.88 4.61 -14.45
N PHE A 99 4.87 5.92 -14.18
CA PHE A 99 5.21 6.45 -12.87
C PHE A 99 4.04 6.26 -11.91
N PRO A 100 4.32 5.84 -10.66
CA PRO A 100 3.28 5.57 -9.69
C PRO A 100 2.46 6.82 -9.31
N ASP A 101 3.04 8.00 -9.35
CA ASP A 101 2.40 9.27 -9.00
C ASP A 101 1.18 9.60 -9.88
N THR A 102 1.15 9.14 -11.14
CA THR A 102 -0.03 9.28 -12.02
C THR A 102 -1.21 8.43 -11.55
N LEU A 103 -0.93 7.32 -10.87
CA LEU A 103 -1.94 6.41 -10.31
C LEU A 103 -2.43 6.86 -8.94
N LEU A 104 -1.59 7.62 -8.21
CA LEU A 104 -1.80 7.99 -6.82
C LEU A 104 -2.58 9.29 -6.61
N SER A 105 -3.07 9.94 -7.68
CA SER A 105 -3.77 11.23 -7.59
C SER A 105 -4.96 11.25 -6.61
N ASN A 106 -5.51 10.08 -6.26
CA ASN A 106 -6.66 9.92 -5.38
C ASN A 106 -6.37 9.05 -4.13
N ILE A 107 -5.09 8.82 -3.82
CA ILE A 107 -4.66 8.02 -2.67
C ILE A 107 -3.90 8.87 -1.67
N SER A 108 -4.13 8.59 -0.40
CA SER A 108 -3.28 9.04 0.70
C SER A 108 -2.29 7.95 1.08
N ILE A 109 -1.01 8.30 1.16
CA ILE A 109 0.03 7.42 1.71
C ILE A 109 0.47 7.98 3.06
N VAL A 110 0.44 7.11 4.08
CA VAL A 110 0.87 7.43 5.44
C VAL A 110 1.98 6.45 5.82
N SER A 111 3.09 6.95 6.33
CA SER A 111 4.19 6.13 6.84
C SER A 111 4.26 6.16 8.35
N ILE A 112 4.30 4.98 8.98
CA ILE A 112 4.45 4.82 10.43
C ILE A 112 5.69 3.98 10.69
N ARG A 113 6.56 4.45 11.58
CA ARG A 113 7.77 3.71 11.92
C ARG A 113 7.51 2.61 12.94
N GLN A 114 7.97 1.41 12.62
CA GLN A 114 8.14 0.33 13.58
C GLN A 114 9.52 0.45 14.21
N GLU A 115 9.59 0.86 15.46
CA GLU A 115 10.87 1.09 16.16
C GLU A 115 11.63 -0.22 16.43
N LYS A 116 10.91 -1.30 16.77
CA LYS A 116 11.48 -2.60 17.10
C LYS A 116 10.92 -3.70 16.19
N PRO A 117 11.75 -4.58 15.64
CA PRO A 117 11.32 -5.63 14.71
C PRO A 117 10.70 -6.83 15.47
N LEU A 118 9.53 -6.64 16.08
CA LEU A 118 8.84 -7.64 16.89
C LEU A 118 7.82 -8.49 16.09
N GLY A 119 8.01 -8.58 14.78
CA GLY A 119 7.19 -9.41 13.89
C GLY A 119 6.00 -8.70 13.26
N LEU A 120 5.24 -9.45 12.44
CA LEU A 120 4.15 -8.94 11.61
C LEU A 120 3.01 -8.34 12.45
N GLY A 121 2.55 -9.06 13.47
CA GLY A 121 1.46 -8.57 14.33
C GLY A 121 1.81 -7.25 15.00
N HIS A 122 3.05 -7.08 15.46
CA HIS A 122 3.54 -5.82 16.02
C HIS A 122 3.58 -4.71 14.96
N ALA A 123 3.96 -5.01 13.72
CA ALA A 123 3.94 -4.05 12.63
C ALA A 123 2.50 -3.54 12.39
N VAL A 124 1.54 -4.45 12.23
CA VAL A 124 0.12 -4.08 12.04
C VAL A 124 -0.40 -3.25 13.21
N LEU A 125 -0.01 -3.58 14.44
CA LEU A 125 -0.43 -2.86 15.64
C LEU A 125 0.03 -1.38 15.64
N GLN A 126 1.11 -1.01 14.94
CA GLN A 126 1.54 0.38 14.83
C GLN A 126 0.46 1.27 14.19
N ALA A 127 -0.37 0.71 13.30
CA ALA A 127 -1.46 1.45 12.66
C ALA A 127 -2.65 1.73 13.60
N LYS A 128 -2.70 1.15 14.80
CA LYS A 128 -3.82 1.33 15.74
C LYS A 128 -4.16 2.80 16.01
N LYS A 129 -3.15 3.67 15.99
CA LYS A 129 -3.33 5.11 16.30
C LYS A 129 -4.09 5.88 15.23
N ILE A 130 -4.13 5.38 14.01
CA ILE A 130 -4.77 6.05 12.85
C ILE A 130 -6.01 5.31 12.34
N LEU A 131 -6.26 4.11 12.85
CA LEU A 131 -7.48 3.36 12.59
C LEU A 131 -8.58 3.80 13.57
N LYS A 132 -9.80 3.95 13.05
CA LYS A 132 -10.97 4.17 13.89
C LYS A 132 -11.41 2.86 14.56
N LYS A 133 -12.15 2.97 15.65
CA LYS A 133 -12.75 1.80 16.28
C LYS A 133 -13.68 1.10 15.27
N ASP A 134 -13.55 -0.22 15.20
CA ASP A 134 -14.34 -1.10 14.30
C ASP A 134 -14.19 -0.80 12.79
N GLU A 135 -13.18 -0.02 12.39
CA GLU A 135 -12.86 0.24 11.01
C GLU A 135 -12.20 -0.98 10.36
N PRO A 136 -12.79 -1.57 9.30
CA PRO A 136 -12.18 -2.66 8.59
C PRO A 136 -11.02 -2.17 7.71
N PHE A 137 -9.95 -2.94 7.66
CA PHE A 137 -8.77 -2.66 6.85
C PHE A 137 -8.24 -3.96 6.22
N ALA A 138 -7.47 -3.82 5.13
CA ALA A 138 -6.71 -4.91 4.55
C ALA A 138 -5.28 -4.91 5.10
N VAL A 139 -4.66 -6.10 5.18
CA VAL A 139 -3.22 -6.24 5.37
C VAL A 139 -2.67 -6.90 4.11
N MET A 140 -1.70 -6.26 3.47
CA MET A 140 -1.06 -6.78 2.26
C MET A 140 0.43 -6.99 2.53
N LEU A 141 0.93 -8.18 2.21
CA LEU A 141 2.34 -8.51 2.38
C LEU A 141 3.09 -8.19 1.08
N PRO A 142 4.13 -7.35 1.11
CA PRO A 142 4.80 -6.86 -0.10
C PRO A 142 5.66 -7.89 -0.82
N ASP A 143 5.80 -9.09 -0.28
CA ASP A 143 6.52 -10.22 -0.85
C ASP A 143 5.59 -11.38 -1.27
N GLU A 144 4.29 -11.21 -1.16
CA GLU A 144 3.27 -12.14 -1.63
C GLU A 144 2.52 -11.52 -2.81
N PHE A 145 3.12 -11.59 -3.98
CA PHE A 145 2.52 -11.12 -5.22
C PHE A 145 1.82 -12.29 -5.94
N LEU A 146 0.53 -12.13 -6.17
CA LEU A 146 -0.28 -13.10 -6.91
C LEU A 146 -0.47 -12.62 -8.35
N LEU A 147 -0.06 -13.45 -9.30
CA LEU A 147 -0.39 -13.24 -10.71
C LEU A 147 -1.81 -13.75 -10.94
N ASN A 148 -2.74 -12.83 -11.13
CA ASN A 148 -4.11 -13.17 -11.45
C ASN A 148 -4.47 -12.66 -12.85
N GLU A 149 -4.96 -13.55 -13.70
CA GLU A 149 -5.48 -13.20 -15.03
C GLU A 149 -6.85 -12.50 -14.96
N SER A 150 -7.51 -12.51 -13.80
CA SER A 150 -8.80 -11.86 -13.62
C SER A 150 -8.64 -10.34 -13.53
N LYS A 151 -9.47 -9.61 -14.26
CA LYS A 151 -9.53 -8.13 -14.22
C LYS A 151 -9.89 -7.55 -12.85
N ASN A 152 -10.30 -8.37 -11.90
CA ASN A 152 -10.81 -7.92 -10.60
C ASN A 152 -9.80 -7.95 -9.46
N GLY A 153 -8.60 -8.55 -9.63
CA GLY A 153 -7.61 -8.72 -8.56
C GLY A 153 -8.12 -9.56 -7.38
N ASP A 154 -7.22 -10.17 -6.63
CA ASP A 154 -7.58 -11.06 -5.53
C ASP A 154 -8.07 -10.28 -4.30
N LEU A 155 -7.45 -9.15 -4.00
CA LEU A 155 -7.87 -8.31 -2.88
C LEU A 155 -9.31 -7.83 -3.05
N LYS A 156 -9.73 -7.45 -4.26
CA LYS A 156 -11.10 -7.02 -4.52
C LYS A 156 -12.10 -8.14 -4.28
N GLN A 157 -11.75 -9.37 -4.66
CA GLN A 157 -12.59 -10.55 -4.40
C GLN A 157 -12.70 -10.81 -2.90
N MET A 158 -11.58 -10.75 -2.15
CA MET A 158 -11.56 -10.89 -0.70
C MET A 158 -12.43 -9.83 -0.01
N ILE A 159 -12.32 -8.56 -0.41
CA ILE A 159 -13.16 -7.47 0.12
C ILE A 159 -14.65 -7.71 -0.16
N ASN A 160 -14.98 -8.17 -1.36
CA ASN A 160 -16.37 -8.50 -1.71
C ASN A 160 -16.91 -9.63 -0.83
N SER A 161 -16.16 -10.70 -0.64
CA SER A 161 -16.52 -11.82 0.22
C SER A 161 -16.69 -11.39 1.69
N PHE A 162 -15.78 -10.55 2.19
CA PHE A 162 -15.91 -9.96 3.53
C PHE A 162 -17.17 -9.13 3.69
N ASN A 163 -17.53 -8.32 2.70
CA ASN A 163 -18.73 -7.49 2.74
C ASN A 163 -20.02 -8.33 2.70
N LEU A 164 -20.02 -9.48 1.98
CA LEU A 164 -21.14 -10.41 1.94
C LEU A 164 -21.30 -11.12 3.30
N SER A 165 -20.21 -11.64 3.88
CA SER A 165 -20.26 -12.33 5.17
C SER A 165 -20.75 -11.47 6.34
N LYS A 166 -20.65 -10.15 6.23
CA LYS A 166 -21.24 -9.22 7.21
C LYS A 166 -22.75 -9.03 7.05
N LYS A 167 -23.29 -9.19 5.84
CA LYS A 167 -24.74 -9.08 5.60
C LYS A 167 -25.55 -10.24 6.18
N ASP A 168 -24.91 -11.39 6.32
CA ASP A 168 -25.56 -12.62 6.82
C ASP A 168 -25.58 -12.74 8.35
N LYS A 169 -25.09 -11.71 9.07
CA LYS A 169 -25.01 -11.67 10.54
C LYS A 169 -26.02 -10.75 11.22
N PHE A 170 -27.07 -10.33 10.49
CA PHE A 170 -28.18 -9.57 11.05
C PHE A 170 -29.51 -10.30 10.87
#